data_18346156be89a3af542b35ec20ac3ca1
#
_entry.id   18346156be89a3af542b35ec20ac3ca1
#
_cell.length_a   1.000
_cell.length_b   1.000
_cell.length_c   1.000
_cell.angle_alpha   90.00
_cell.angle_beta   90.00
_cell.angle_gamma   90.00
#
_symmetry.space_group_name_H-M   'P 1'
#
loop_
_entity.id
_entity.type
_entity.pdbx_description
1 polymer ?
#
loop_
_entity_poly.entity_id
_entity_poly.type
_entity_poly.pdbx_seq_one_letter_code
_entity_poly.pdbx_strand_id
1 'polypeptide(L)'
;MKNPGVLVVDDDPATLRAIMRLLHSQPFASFSASEGATALSLLEQENIGVILSDQRMPGLSGNDLLRVARSRHPLVTRIILSGYHEAVAAVTAVNEAHVYKILFKPWDDDHLLATIHQGLELYTLQTRHQDLAQELKDVNQALMERIDQKNRALHANSRTLIATQSILDALPVGILHIGEDGRIVESNALAAEWISDGHAIAGMKARTILPEGLLDLPLGDGVHCVIGTMPCFAMRTHTTSTNEVPTHLLTLIPQKVTQ
;
A
#
# COMPACT_ATOMS: atom_id res chain seq x y z
N MET A 1 5.12 17.56 16.31
CA MET A 1 6.42 18.01 15.75
C MET A 1 6.72 19.41 16.28
N LYS A 2 7.97 19.73 16.66
CA LYS A 2 8.35 21.10 17.01
C LYS A 2 8.27 21.97 15.75
N ASN A 3 7.72 23.17 15.83
CA ASN A 3 7.70 24.11 14.72
C ASN A 3 9.15 24.36 14.23
N PRO A 4 9.37 24.47 12.92
CA PRO A 4 10.69 24.78 12.40
C PRO A 4 11.13 26.18 12.83
N GLY A 5 12.42 26.31 13.16
CA GLY A 5 13.02 27.56 13.59
C GLY A 5 13.74 28.31 12.45
N VAL A 6 14.23 29.48 12.79
CA VAL A 6 15.00 30.36 11.92
C VAL A 6 16.43 30.51 12.46
N LEU A 7 17.43 30.30 11.61
CA LEU A 7 18.83 30.55 11.92
C LEU A 7 19.29 31.82 11.23
N VAL A 8 19.81 32.77 11.99
CA VAL A 8 20.40 34.02 11.49
C VAL A 8 21.92 33.95 11.64
N VAL A 9 22.63 34.21 10.56
CA VAL A 9 24.10 34.15 10.52
C VAL A 9 24.67 35.47 9.98
N ASP A 10 25.41 36.18 10.81
CA ASP A 10 26.04 37.44 10.44
C ASP A 10 27.23 37.68 11.38
N ASP A 11 28.37 38.13 10.89
CA ASP A 11 29.55 38.43 11.72
C ASP A 11 29.45 39.76 12.45
N ASP A 12 28.50 40.64 12.07
CA ASP A 12 28.21 41.87 12.79
C ASP A 12 27.24 41.64 13.95
N PRO A 13 27.68 41.78 15.22
CA PRO A 13 26.81 41.60 16.36
C PRO A 13 25.64 42.60 16.44
N ALA A 14 25.76 43.76 15.77
CA ALA A 14 24.68 44.75 15.75
C ALA A 14 23.53 44.28 14.86
N THR A 15 23.85 43.74 13.68
CA THR A 15 22.91 43.11 12.77
C THR A 15 22.20 41.92 13.42
N LEU A 16 22.94 41.01 14.07
CA LEU A 16 22.35 39.87 14.78
C LEU A 16 21.36 40.34 15.86
N ARG A 17 21.75 41.31 16.70
CA ARG A 17 20.86 41.84 17.74
C ARG A 17 19.59 42.47 17.16
N ALA A 18 19.70 43.20 16.05
CA ALA A 18 18.55 43.83 15.40
C ALA A 18 17.56 42.77 14.89
N ILE A 19 18.05 41.78 14.16
CA ILE A 19 17.19 40.73 13.61
C ILE A 19 16.62 39.84 14.71
N MET A 20 17.43 39.42 15.69
CA MET A 20 16.95 38.58 16.80
C MET A 20 15.90 39.28 17.65
N ARG A 21 15.98 40.61 17.83
CA ARG A 21 14.92 41.39 18.49
C ARG A 21 13.60 41.35 17.71
N LEU A 22 13.68 41.45 16.38
CA LEU A 22 12.53 41.37 15.51
C LEU A 22 11.89 39.97 15.56
N LEU A 23 12.70 38.91 15.61
CA LEU A 23 12.22 37.55 15.66
C LEU A 23 11.71 37.10 17.04
N HIS A 24 12.08 37.81 18.12
CA HIS A 24 11.72 37.43 19.51
C HIS A 24 10.21 37.34 19.75
N SER A 25 9.41 38.17 19.06
CA SER A 25 7.95 38.16 19.17
C SER A 25 7.24 37.16 18.30
N GLN A 26 7.97 36.39 17.50
CA GLN A 26 7.42 35.46 16.53
C GLN A 26 7.13 34.07 17.13
N PRO A 27 6.17 33.30 16.59
CA PRO A 27 5.74 32.01 17.16
C PRO A 27 6.66 30.82 16.79
N PHE A 28 7.89 31.06 16.39
CA PHE A 28 8.90 30.08 16.06
C PHE A 28 10.21 30.28 16.82
N ALA A 29 11.02 29.22 16.95
CA ALA A 29 12.33 29.33 17.57
C ALA A 29 13.29 30.12 16.66
N SER A 30 14.15 30.95 17.26
CA SER A 30 15.17 31.68 16.54
C SER A 30 16.55 31.41 17.15
N PHE A 31 17.51 31.18 16.26
CA PHE A 31 18.89 30.86 16.59
C PHE A 31 19.81 31.87 15.89
N SER A 32 20.98 32.12 16.47
CA SER A 32 21.97 33.01 15.86
C SER A 32 23.37 32.41 15.89
N ALA A 33 24.14 32.68 14.87
CA ALA A 33 25.54 32.32 14.77
C ALA A 33 26.35 33.52 14.21
N SER A 34 27.53 33.74 14.73
CA SER A 34 28.44 34.78 14.25
C SER A 34 29.44 34.27 13.19
N GLU A 35 29.41 32.97 12.90
CA GLU A 35 30.30 32.33 11.95
C GLU A 35 29.65 31.08 11.30
N GLY A 36 30.09 30.74 10.10
CA GLY A 36 29.53 29.64 9.32
C GLY A 36 29.70 28.27 9.98
N ALA A 37 30.78 28.01 10.72
CA ALA A 37 31.01 26.72 11.39
C ALA A 37 29.99 26.48 12.50
N THR A 38 29.69 27.48 13.31
CA THR A 38 28.64 27.43 14.35
C THR A 38 27.26 27.24 13.71
N ALA A 39 27.01 27.93 12.60
CA ALA A 39 25.76 27.81 11.85
C ALA A 39 25.52 26.38 11.33
N LEU A 40 26.54 25.71 10.81
CA LEU A 40 26.46 24.30 10.38
C LEU A 40 26.16 23.36 11.53
N SER A 41 26.79 23.57 12.70
CA SER A 41 26.52 22.77 13.89
C SER A 41 25.08 22.94 14.38
N LEU A 42 24.53 24.15 14.34
CA LEU A 42 23.11 24.39 14.69
C LEU A 42 22.14 23.75 13.71
N LEU A 43 22.45 23.73 12.40
CA LEU A 43 21.66 23.04 11.39
C LEU A 43 21.57 21.52 11.63
N GLU A 44 22.58 20.91 12.24
CA GLU A 44 22.59 19.48 12.58
C GLU A 44 21.86 19.18 13.89
N GLN A 45 21.83 20.14 14.85
CA GLN A 45 21.29 19.92 16.20
C GLN A 45 19.84 20.36 16.36
N GLU A 46 19.41 21.37 15.61
CA GLU A 46 18.12 22.02 15.78
C GLU A 46 17.22 21.86 14.54
N ASN A 47 15.91 21.91 14.77
CA ASN A 47 14.94 21.86 13.68
C ASN A 47 14.83 23.25 12.99
N ILE A 48 15.70 23.51 12.04
CA ILE A 48 15.77 24.77 11.32
C ILE A 48 15.09 24.65 9.96
N GLY A 49 14.10 25.49 9.70
CA GLY A 49 13.38 25.55 8.43
C GLY A 49 13.89 26.67 7.51
N VAL A 50 14.43 27.74 8.08
CA VAL A 50 14.97 28.88 7.32
C VAL A 50 16.35 29.25 7.84
N ILE A 51 17.30 29.45 6.94
CA ILE A 51 18.59 30.08 7.23
C ILE A 51 18.68 31.43 6.50
N LEU A 52 18.94 32.47 7.27
CA LEU A 52 19.20 33.83 6.81
C LEU A 52 20.68 34.13 7.06
N SER A 53 21.47 34.29 6.00
CA SER A 53 22.92 34.49 6.14
C SER A 53 23.36 35.80 5.52
N ASP A 54 24.23 36.53 6.19
CA ASP A 54 25.04 37.57 5.53
C ASP A 54 25.87 36.96 4.40
N GLN A 55 26.07 37.70 3.35
CA GLN A 55 26.82 37.25 2.18
C GLN A 55 28.34 37.18 2.46
N ARG A 56 28.88 38.16 3.20
CA ARG A 56 30.31 38.29 3.44
C ARG A 56 30.62 38.15 4.90
N MET A 57 31.18 37.01 5.25
CA MET A 57 31.65 36.74 6.62
C MET A 57 33.12 36.27 6.55
N PRO A 58 33.93 36.52 7.59
CA PRO A 58 35.27 35.96 7.70
C PRO A 58 35.26 34.44 7.69
N GLY A 59 36.24 33.83 7.01
CA GLY A 59 36.36 32.38 6.92
C GLY A 59 35.39 31.76 5.90
N LEU A 60 34.25 31.26 6.34
CA LEU A 60 33.25 30.69 5.45
C LEU A 60 32.25 31.75 5.01
N SER A 61 32.25 32.07 3.69
CA SER A 61 31.29 33.03 3.17
C SER A 61 29.84 32.52 3.26
N GLY A 62 28.85 33.46 3.30
CA GLY A 62 27.43 33.06 3.30
C GLY A 62 27.06 32.19 2.10
N ASN A 63 27.61 32.48 0.93
CA ASN A 63 27.39 31.67 -0.26
C ASN A 63 27.88 30.22 -0.09
N ASP A 64 29.09 30.05 0.46
CA ASP A 64 29.64 28.72 0.73
C ASP A 64 28.88 27.99 1.81
N LEU A 65 28.51 28.70 2.88
CA LEU A 65 27.64 28.17 3.93
C LEU A 65 26.32 27.63 3.36
N LEU A 66 25.63 28.44 2.55
CA LEU A 66 24.35 28.05 1.96
C LEU A 66 24.50 26.93 0.92
N ARG A 67 25.64 26.82 0.25
CA ARG A 67 25.95 25.68 -0.63
C ARG A 67 26.08 24.38 0.18
N VAL A 68 26.78 24.43 1.31
CA VAL A 68 26.87 23.27 2.22
C VAL A 68 25.50 22.93 2.83
N ALA A 69 24.75 23.93 3.28
CA ALA A 69 23.40 23.75 3.80
C ALA A 69 22.47 23.08 2.76
N ARG A 70 22.55 23.49 1.49
CA ARG A 70 21.82 22.84 0.39
C ARG A 70 22.14 21.35 0.26
N SER A 71 23.40 20.98 0.34
CA SER A 71 23.83 19.60 0.17
C SER A 71 23.39 18.70 1.32
N ARG A 72 23.48 19.18 2.57
CA ARG A 72 23.18 18.39 3.77
C ARG A 72 21.71 18.51 4.22
N HIS A 73 21.11 19.67 4.02
CA HIS A 73 19.76 20.02 4.44
C HIS A 73 18.96 20.64 3.28
N PRO A 74 18.64 19.87 2.23
CA PRO A 74 18.08 20.39 0.97
C PRO A 74 16.75 21.10 1.14
N LEU A 75 15.96 20.75 2.14
CA LEU A 75 14.65 21.35 2.42
C LEU A 75 14.73 22.71 3.11
N VAL A 76 15.83 23.00 3.84
CA VAL A 76 16.00 24.27 4.53
C VAL A 76 15.94 25.41 3.52
N THR A 77 15.07 26.38 3.73
CA THR A 77 14.95 27.57 2.89
C THR A 77 16.10 28.54 3.16
N ARG A 78 16.80 28.93 2.12
CA ARG A 78 18.05 29.72 2.17
C ARG A 78 17.79 31.13 1.70
N ILE A 79 18.09 32.11 2.55
CA ILE A 79 17.94 33.54 2.29
C ILE A 79 19.31 34.20 2.49
N ILE A 80 19.67 35.12 1.59
CA ILE A 80 20.89 35.92 1.72
C ILE A 80 20.53 37.34 2.10
N LEU A 81 21.28 37.93 3.05
CA LEU A 81 21.37 39.34 3.28
C LEU A 81 22.60 39.89 2.53
N SER A 82 22.43 40.89 1.70
CA SER A 82 23.51 41.46 0.88
C SER A 82 23.51 43.01 0.96
N GLY A 83 24.71 43.58 0.87
CA GLY A 83 24.80 45.05 0.71
C GLY A 83 24.41 45.46 -0.72
N TYR A 84 23.86 46.69 -0.86
CA TYR A 84 23.35 47.20 -2.14
C TYR A 84 24.38 47.20 -3.30
N HIS A 85 25.67 47.34 -2.97
CA HIS A 85 26.78 47.30 -3.97
C HIS A 85 27.16 45.92 -4.45
N GLU A 86 26.53 44.87 -3.94
CA GLU A 86 26.91 43.47 -4.21
C GLU A 86 25.90 42.74 -5.09
N ALA A 87 24.93 43.46 -5.64
CA ALA A 87 23.80 42.89 -6.40
C ALA A 87 24.26 41.97 -7.56
N VAL A 88 25.38 42.24 -8.22
CA VAL A 88 25.89 41.40 -9.31
C VAL A 88 26.46 40.07 -8.79
N ALA A 89 27.15 40.08 -7.65
CA ALA A 89 27.69 38.86 -7.02
C ALA A 89 26.58 38.02 -6.39
N ALA A 90 25.51 38.66 -5.94
CA ALA A 90 24.33 38.02 -5.40
C ALA A 90 23.56 37.19 -6.46
N VAL A 91 23.52 37.63 -7.72
CA VAL A 91 22.91 36.90 -8.83
C VAL A 91 23.62 35.56 -9.10
N THR A 92 24.96 35.50 -8.98
CA THR A 92 25.73 34.27 -9.11
C THR A 92 25.37 33.27 -7.97
N ALA A 93 25.21 33.78 -6.75
CA ALA A 93 24.83 32.98 -5.59
C ALA A 93 23.45 32.32 -5.73
N VAL A 94 22.48 32.98 -6.38
CA VAL A 94 21.16 32.42 -6.67
C VAL A 94 21.28 31.14 -7.49
N ASN A 95 22.15 31.12 -8.48
CA ASN A 95 22.31 29.96 -9.37
C ASN A 95 23.06 28.79 -8.70
N GLU A 96 24.06 29.05 -7.89
CA GLU A 96 24.91 28.02 -7.29
C GLU A 96 24.35 27.43 -5.98
N ALA A 97 23.84 28.27 -5.08
CA ALA A 97 23.32 27.86 -3.78
C ALA A 97 21.80 27.62 -3.78
N HIS A 98 21.10 27.86 -4.91
CA HIS A 98 19.63 27.84 -5.00
C HIS A 98 18.98 28.61 -3.84
N VAL A 99 19.40 29.86 -3.71
CA VAL A 99 18.88 30.79 -2.71
C VAL A 99 17.42 31.09 -3.03
N TYR A 100 16.56 30.99 -2.05
CA TYR A 100 15.14 31.29 -2.19
C TYR A 100 14.90 32.78 -2.47
N LYS A 101 15.60 33.65 -1.72
CA LYS A 101 15.48 35.09 -1.84
C LYS A 101 16.74 35.82 -1.40
N ILE A 102 16.98 36.98 -2.02
CA ILE A 102 18.01 37.92 -1.60
C ILE A 102 17.29 39.14 -0.99
N LEU A 103 17.73 39.56 0.17
CA LEU A 103 17.30 40.77 0.85
C LEU A 103 18.49 41.75 0.92
N PHE A 104 18.23 43.01 0.67
CA PHE A 104 19.28 44.05 0.70
C PHE A 104 19.34 44.76 2.03
N LYS A 105 20.54 45.07 2.50
CA LYS A 105 20.78 45.95 3.65
C LYS A 105 20.77 47.43 3.15
N PRO A 106 20.06 48.39 3.82
CA PRO A 106 19.17 48.17 4.95
C PRO A 106 17.86 47.50 4.52
N TRP A 107 17.36 46.58 5.33
CA TRP A 107 16.08 45.89 5.07
C TRP A 107 14.91 46.61 5.71
N ASP A 108 13.74 46.35 5.19
CA ASP A 108 12.46 46.67 5.80
C ASP A 108 12.01 45.51 6.70
N ASP A 109 11.61 45.79 7.94
CA ASP A 109 11.29 44.78 8.94
C ASP A 109 10.10 43.91 8.54
N ASP A 110 9.03 44.51 7.97
CA ASP A 110 7.86 43.80 7.53
C ASP A 110 8.18 42.89 6.34
N HIS A 111 8.99 43.38 5.41
CA HIS A 111 9.45 42.59 4.26
C HIS A 111 10.35 41.42 4.68
N LEU A 112 11.25 41.60 5.66
CA LEU A 112 12.08 40.57 6.21
C LEU A 112 11.21 39.47 6.88
N LEU A 113 10.30 39.87 7.75
CA LEU A 113 9.39 38.93 8.42
C LEU A 113 8.52 38.16 7.42
N ALA A 114 7.91 38.85 6.46
CA ALA A 114 7.09 38.19 5.43
C ALA A 114 7.90 37.15 4.63
N THR A 115 9.17 37.48 4.32
CA THR A 115 10.07 36.55 3.61
C THR A 115 10.41 35.32 4.44
N ILE A 116 10.66 35.50 5.73
CA ILE A 116 10.94 34.40 6.67
C ILE A 116 9.70 33.50 6.82
N HIS A 117 8.52 34.09 7.00
CA HIS A 117 7.26 33.32 7.09
C HIS A 117 7.01 32.50 5.82
N GLN A 118 7.18 33.08 4.64
CA GLN A 118 7.07 32.35 3.36
C GLN A 118 8.09 31.19 3.28
N GLY A 119 9.32 31.43 3.76
CA GLY A 119 10.35 30.42 3.81
C GLY A 119 10.02 29.25 4.74
N LEU A 120 9.47 29.52 5.91
CA LEU A 120 9.01 28.49 6.87
C LEU A 120 7.81 27.72 6.32
N GLU A 121 6.89 28.38 5.65
CA GLU A 121 5.75 27.72 4.99
C GLU A 121 6.23 26.78 3.88
N LEU A 122 7.14 27.25 3.04
CA LEU A 122 7.74 26.44 1.97
C LEU A 122 8.42 25.18 2.54
N TYR A 123 9.25 25.34 3.58
CA TYR A 123 9.90 24.24 4.27
C TYR A 123 8.87 23.23 4.80
N THR A 124 7.84 23.71 5.47
CA THR A 124 6.79 22.87 6.05
C THR A 124 6.03 22.09 4.98
N LEU A 125 5.70 22.72 3.88
CA LEU A 125 5.02 22.08 2.74
C LEU A 125 5.90 21.03 2.09
N GLN A 126 7.18 21.33 1.87
CA GLN A 126 8.12 20.37 1.27
C GLN A 126 8.37 19.16 2.16
N THR A 127 8.55 19.37 3.48
CA THR A 127 8.71 18.29 4.45
C THR A 127 7.47 17.39 4.47
N ARG A 128 6.28 18.00 4.56
CA ARG A 128 5.03 17.24 4.57
C ARG A 128 4.82 16.45 3.28
N HIS A 129 5.17 17.05 2.15
CA HIS A 129 5.09 16.35 0.86
C HIS A 129 6.02 15.13 0.83
N GLN A 130 7.25 15.28 1.35
CA GLN A 130 8.21 14.17 1.41
C GLN A 130 7.73 13.05 2.34
N ASP A 131 7.20 13.40 3.52
CA ASP A 131 6.65 12.44 4.48
C ASP A 131 5.48 11.65 3.89
N LEU A 132 4.53 12.35 3.24
CA LEU A 132 3.38 11.71 2.58
C LEU A 132 3.80 10.81 1.41
N ALA A 133 4.79 11.22 0.63
CA ALA A 133 5.31 10.41 -0.46
C ALA A 133 5.95 9.11 0.05
N GLN A 134 6.68 9.19 1.17
CA GLN A 134 7.26 8.00 1.81
C GLN A 134 6.18 7.09 2.39
N GLU A 135 5.20 7.65 3.12
CA GLU A 135 4.08 6.87 3.67
C GLU A 135 3.29 6.14 2.57
N LEU A 136 3.01 6.84 1.47
CA LEU A 136 2.33 6.24 0.31
C LEU A 136 3.14 5.08 -0.29
N LYS A 137 4.45 5.23 -0.37
CA LYS A 137 5.34 4.17 -0.87
C LYS A 137 5.30 2.95 0.04
N ASP A 138 5.35 3.15 1.35
CA ASP A 138 5.34 2.06 2.34
C ASP A 138 4.00 1.32 2.33
N VAL A 139 2.87 2.05 2.25
CA VAL A 139 1.53 1.46 2.13
C VAL A 139 1.37 0.68 0.83
N ASN A 140 1.85 1.21 -0.30
CA ASN A 140 1.79 0.51 -1.58
C ASN A 140 2.62 -0.78 -1.55
N GLN A 141 3.79 -0.77 -0.94
CA GLN A 141 4.60 -1.97 -0.79
C GLN A 141 3.89 -3.04 0.04
N ALA A 142 3.33 -2.67 1.19
CA ALA A 142 2.58 -3.59 2.04
C ALA A 142 1.34 -4.16 1.34
N LEU A 143 0.65 -3.36 0.52
CA LEU A 143 -0.48 -3.80 -0.31
C LEU A 143 -0.05 -4.85 -1.35
N MET A 144 1.04 -4.62 -2.06
CA MET A 144 1.58 -5.57 -3.04
C MET A 144 1.93 -6.91 -2.41
N GLU A 145 2.61 -6.90 -1.26
CA GLU A 145 2.93 -8.13 -0.52
C GLU A 145 1.65 -8.90 -0.11
N ARG A 146 0.61 -8.17 0.31
CA ARG A 146 -0.68 -8.79 0.69
C ARG A 146 -1.43 -9.37 -0.51
N ILE A 147 -1.37 -8.72 -1.66
CA ILE A 147 -1.92 -9.23 -2.93
C ILE A 147 -1.21 -10.52 -3.32
N ASP A 148 0.11 -10.55 -3.27
CA ASP A 148 0.90 -11.74 -3.60
C ASP A 148 0.58 -12.92 -2.67
N GLN A 149 0.43 -12.68 -1.37
CA GLN A 149 0.04 -13.72 -0.42
C GLN A 149 -1.34 -14.28 -0.74
N LYS A 150 -2.34 -13.41 -1.02
CA LYS A 150 -3.69 -13.85 -1.41
C LYS A 150 -3.68 -14.64 -2.71
N ASN A 151 -2.93 -14.21 -3.70
CA ASN A 151 -2.82 -14.91 -4.98
C ASN A 151 -2.22 -16.30 -4.81
N ARG A 152 -1.17 -16.45 -4.01
CA ARG A 152 -0.58 -17.76 -3.69
C ARG A 152 -1.59 -18.68 -2.99
N ALA A 153 -2.36 -18.16 -2.04
CA ALA A 153 -3.40 -18.92 -1.35
C ALA A 153 -4.52 -19.36 -2.30
N LEU A 154 -4.98 -18.47 -3.19
CA LEU A 154 -5.96 -18.78 -4.22
C LEU A 154 -5.48 -19.86 -5.18
N HIS A 155 -4.24 -19.76 -5.65
CA HIS A 155 -3.64 -20.79 -6.53
C HIS A 155 -3.48 -22.15 -5.83
N ALA A 156 -3.11 -22.16 -4.54
CA ALA A 156 -3.04 -23.40 -3.76
C ALA A 156 -4.43 -24.06 -3.64
N ASN A 157 -5.46 -23.29 -3.29
CA ASN A 157 -6.83 -23.78 -3.20
C ASN A 157 -7.36 -24.31 -4.55
N SER A 158 -7.09 -23.58 -5.65
CA SER A 158 -7.50 -24.03 -6.98
C SER A 158 -6.84 -25.34 -7.38
N ARG A 159 -5.56 -25.52 -7.07
CA ARG A 159 -4.87 -26.80 -7.33
C ARG A 159 -5.47 -27.96 -6.56
N THR A 160 -5.82 -27.73 -5.29
CA THR A 160 -6.46 -28.75 -4.46
C THR A 160 -7.82 -29.14 -5.01
N LEU A 161 -8.64 -28.16 -5.42
CA LEU A 161 -9.95 -28.43 -6.04
C LEU A 161 -9.82 -29.23 -7.34
N ILE A 162 -8.91 -28.86 -8.23
CA ILE A 162 -8.65 -29.59 -9.49
C ILE A 162 -8.18 -31.02 -9.19
N ALA A 163 -7.28 -31.21 -8.23
CA ALA A 163 -6.82 -32.54 -7.87
C ALA A 163 -7.95 -33.40 -7.29
N THR A 164 -8.79 -32.84 -6.42
CA THR A 164 -9.96 -33.55 -5.87
C THR A 164 -10.94 -33.94 -6.97
N GLN A 165 -11.26 -33.04 -7.89
CA GLN A 165 -12.14 -33.34 -9.02
C GLN A 165 -11.54 -34.44 -9.91
N SER A 166 -10.24 -34.37 -10.21
CA SER A 166 -9.56 -35.40 -11.01
C SER A 166 -9.60 -36.79 -10.33
N ILE A 167 -9.51 -36.84 -9.00
CA ILE A 167 -9.66 -38.10 -8.25
C ILE A 167 -11.07 -38.64 -8.36
N LEU A 168 -12.09 -37.77 -8.19
CA LEU A 168 -13.49 -38.15 -8.30
C LEU A 168 -13.82 -38.68 -9.71
N ASP A 169 -13.28 -38.04 -10.74
CA ASP A 169 -13.50 -38.45 -12.14
C ASP A 169 -12.75 -39.74 -12.50
N ALA A 170 -11.68 -40.06 -11.80
CA ALA A 170 -10.93 -41.31 -12.00
C ALA A 170 -11.55 -42.55 -11.28
N LEU A 171 -12.51 -42.33 -10.38
CA LEU A 171 -13.19 -43.42 -9.69
C LEU A 171 -14.08 -44.21 -10.65
N PRO A 172 -14.06 -45.56 -10.62
CA PRO A 172 -14.90 -46.38 -11.48
C PRO A 172 -16.36 -46.47 -10.94
N VAL A 173 -16.85 -45.39 -10.39
CA VAL A 173 -18.20 -45.27 -9.82
C VAL A 173 -18.81 -43.91 -10.19
N GLY A 174 -20.09 -43.88 -10.48
CA GLY A 174 -20.82 -42.62 -10.65
C GLY A 174 -21.13 -42.01 -9.29
N ILE A 175 -20.82 -40.73 -9.11
CA ILE A 175 -21.06 -39.98 -7.85
C ILE A 175 -21.94 -38.78 -8.15
N LEU A 176 -22.99 -38.61 -7.35
CA LEU A 176 -23.91 -37.49 -7.40
C LEU A 176 -24.08 -36.90 -6.01
N HIS A 177 -23.84 -35.62 -5.88
CA HIS A 177 -24.12 -34.86 -4.67
C HIS A 177 -25.47 -34.11 -4.87
N ILE A 178 -26.43 -34.39 -3.99
CA ILE A 178 -27.80 -33.88 -4.09
C ILE A 178 -28.07 -32.99 -2.87
N GLY A 179 -28.49 -31.76 -3.13
CA GLY A 179 -28.86 -30.79 -2.11
C GLY A 179 -30.23 -31.11 -1.48
N GLU A 180 -30.59 -30.44 -0.38
CA GLU A 180 -31.85 -30.57 0.30
C GLU A 180 -33.05 -30.25 -0.58
N ASP A 181 -32.91 -29.35 -1.54
CA ASP A 181 -33.92 -28.97 -2.52
C ASP A 181 -34.14 -30.03 -3.61
N GLY A 182 -33.43 -31.18 -3.50
CA GLY A 182 -33.46 -32.25 -4.47
C GLY A 182 -32.83 -31.98 -5.79
N ARG A 183 -31.98 -30.92 -5.89
CA ARG A 183 -31.17 -30.64 -7.07
C ARG A 183 -29.78 -31.25 -6.96
N ILE A 184 -29.25 -31.63 -8.09
CA ILE A 184 -27.86 -32.10 -8.20
C ILE A 184 -26.95 -30.86 -8.03
N VAL A 185 -26.14 -30.88 -6.98
CA VAL A 185 -25.14 -29.84 -6.70
C VAL A 185 -23.89 -30.10 -7.52
N GLU A 186 -23.46 -31.35 -7.54
CA GLU A 186 -22.21 -31.79 -8.21
C GLU A 186 -22.29 -33.24 -8.66
N SER A 187 -21.56 -33.57 -9.71
CA SER A 187 -21.42 -34.94 -10.20
C SER A 187 -20.04 -35.17 -10.76
N ASN A 188 -19.55 -36.40 -10.68
CA ASN A 188 -18.35 -36.77 -11.43
C ASN A 188 -18.66 -37.06 -12.90
N ALA A 189 -17.62 -37.10 -13.74
CA ALA A 189 -17.75 -37.32 -15.17
C ALA A 189 -18.51 -38.62 -15.53
N LEU A 190 -18.27 -39.69 -14.79
CA LEU A 190 -18.89 -41.00 -15.04
C LEU A 190 -20.40 -40.97 -14.77
N ALA A 191 -20.84 -40.30 -13.72
CA ALA A 191 -22.27 -40.14 -13.44
C ALA A 191 -22.97 -39.30 -14.52
N ALA A 192 -22.31 -38.22 -14.98
CA ALA A 192 -22.84 -37.39 -16.08
C ALA A 192 -22.94 -38.18 -17.40
N GLU A 193 -21.95 -39.02 -17.70
CA GLU A 193 -21.97 -39.88 -18.91
C GLU A 193 -23.14 -40.85 -18.84
N TRP A 194 -23.39 -41.53 -17.73
CA TRP A 194 -24.48 -42.54 -17.66
C TRP A 194 -25.89 -41.93 -17.64
N ILE A 195 -26.02 -40.71 -17.12
CA ILE A 195 -27.33 -40.07 -16.93
C ILE A 195 -27.74 -39.21 -18.13
N SER A 196 -26.77 -38.56 -18.81
CA SER A 196 -27.05 -37.53 -19.81
C SER A 196 -26.05 -37.50 -20.96
N ASP A 197 -25.43 -38.64 -21.28
CA ASP A 197 -24.42 -38.75 -22.36
C ASP A 197 -23.29 -37.68 -22.22
N GLY A 198 -22.86 -37.42 -21.01
CA GLY A 198 -21.77 -36.47 -20.70
C GLY A 198 -22.18 -35.01 -20.61
N HIS A 199 -23.47 -34.67 -20.72
CA HIS A 199 -23.92 -33.29 -20.54
C HIS A 199 -23.96 -32.93 -19.03
N ALA A 200 -23.74 -31.65 -18.75
CA ALA A 200 -23.79 -31.14 -17.38
C ALA A 200 -25.19 -31.32 -16.76
N ILE A 201 -25.26 -32.01 -15.61
CA ILE A 201 -26.50 -32.29 -14.87
C ILE A 201 -26.62 -31.47 -13.59
N ALA A 202 -25.61 -30.69 -13.23
CA ALA A 202 -25.64 -29.79 -12.08
C ALA A 202 -26.78 -28.77 -12.20
N GLY A 203 -27.49 -28.53 -11.09
CA GLY A 203 -28.69 -27.68 -11.04
C GLY A 203 -29.99 -28.35 -11.46
N MET A 204 -29.96 -29.53 -12.09
CA MET A 204 -31.18 -30.28 -12.47
C MET A 204 -31.82 -30.92 -11.25
N LYS A 205 -33.15 -31.09 -11.28
CA LYS A 205 -33.85 -31.84 -10.24
C LYS A 205 -33.54 -33.33 -10.38
N ALA A 206 -32.96 -33.93 -9.35
CA ALA A 206 -32.57 -35.36 -9.38
C ALA A 206 -33.76 -36.29 -9.68
N ARG A 207 -34.97 -36.00 -9.18
CA ARG A 207 -36.19 -36.77 -9.44
C ARG A 207 -36.62 -36.82 -10.90
N THR A 208 -36.15 -35.86 -11.75
CA THR A 208 -36.52 -35.82 -13.18
C THR A 208 -35.64 -36.69 -14.06
N ILE A 209 -34.44 -37.02 -13.58
CA ILE A 209 -33.41 -37.71 -14.39
C ILE A 209 -32.96 -39.04 -13.80
N LEU A 210 -33.31 -39.31 -12.54
CA LEU A 210 -33.02 -40.59 -11.89
C LEU A 210 -34.28 -41.46 -11.84
N PRO A 211 -34.14 -42.80 -11.79
CA PRO A 211 -35.25 -43.72 -11.61
C PRO A 211 -36.07 -43.45 -10.35
N GLU A 212 -37.40 -43.68 -10.42
CA GLU A 212 -38.30 -43.53 -9.29
C GLU A 212 -37.85 -44.42 -8.10
N GLY A 213 -37.95 -43.86 -6.88
CA GLY A 213 -37.62 -44.56 -5.66
C GLY A 213 -36.16 -44.49 -5.24
N LEU A 214 -35.25 -44.08 -6.12
CA LEU A 214 -33.81 -44.02 -5.82
C LEU A 214 -33.46 -42.98 -4.73
N LEU A 215 -34.18 -41.89 -4.74
CA LEU A 215 -34.00 -40.82 -3.75
C LEU A 215 -34.75 -41.07 -2.43
N ASP A 216 -35.63 -42.04 -2.41
CA ASP A 216 -36.41 -42.40 -1.24
C ASP A 216 -35.82 -43.60 -0.48
N LEU A 217 -34.67 -44.11 -0.95
CA LEU A 217 -33.90 -45.16 -0.26
C LEU A 217 -33.50 -44.71 1.16
N PRO A 218 -33.60 -45.58 2.15
CA PRO A 218 -33.02 -45.33 3.46
C PRO A 218 -31.53 -45.10 3.35
N LEU A 219 -30.96 -44.31 4.27
CA LEU A 219 -29.52 -44.04 4.31
C LEU A 219 -28.74 -45.31 4.62
N GLY A 220 -27.75 -45.60 3.82
CA GLY A 220 -26.94 -46.79 3.95
C GLY A 220 -27.45 -48.00 3.17
N ASP A 221 -28.69 -47.95 2.70
CA ASP A 221 -29.27 -49.00 1.86
C ASP A 221 -28.94 -48.78 0.40
N GLY A 222 -28.92 -49.88 -0.34
CA GLY A 222 -28.68 -49.86 -1.77
C GLY A 222 -29.66 -50.73 -2.55
N VAL A 223 -29.82 -50.38 -3.82
CA VAL A 223 -30.75 -51.07 -4.72
C VAL A 223 -30.10 -51.29 -6.07
N HIS A 224 -30.40 -52.44 -6.69
CA HIS A 224 -30.05 -52.67 -8.08
C HIS A 224 -30.96 -51.93 -9.02
N CYS A 225 -30.41 -51.13 -9.91
CA CYS A 225 -31.15 -50.35 -10.86
C CYS A 225 -30.42 -50.21 -12.20
N VAL A 226 -31.06 -49.63 -13.17
CA VAL A 226 -30.43 -49.28 -14.46
C VAL A 226 -30.46 -47.76 -14.61
N ILE A 227 -29.34 -47.15 -14.83
CA ILE A 227 -29.18 -45.70 -15.12
C ILE A 227 -28.80 -45.57 -16.59
N GLY A 228 -29.65 -44.94 -17.38
CA GLY A 228 -29.49 -44.98 -18.86
C GLY A 228 -29.49 -46.41 -19.37
N THR A 229 -28.37 -46.88 -19.88
CA THR A 229 -28.19 -48.28 -20.33
C THR A 229 -27.31 -49.11 -19.35
N MET A 230 -26.83 -48.51 -18.26
CA MET A 230 -25.85 -49.13 -17.35
C MET A 230 -26.54 -49.77 -16.15
N PRO A 231 -26.42 -51.12 -16.01
CA PRO A 231 -26.84 -51.76 -14.76
C PRO A 231 -25.87 -51.41 -13.62
N CYS A 232 -26.41 -50.92 -12.52
CA CYS A 232 -25.63 -50.48 -11.39
C CYS A 232 -26.30 -50.82 -10.04
N PHE A 233 -25.49 -50.84 -9.01
CA PHE A 233 -25.94 -50.84 -7.63
C PHE A 233 -25.85 -49.41 -7.10
N ALA A 234 -26.97 -48.78 -6.79
CA ALA A 234 -27.06 -47.46 -6.27
C ALA A 234 -27.15 -47.49 -4.75
N MET A 235 -26.34 -46.68 -4.07
CA MET A 235 -26.34 -46.55 -2.62
C MET A 235 -26.42 -45.09 -2.23
N ARG A 236 -27.29 -44.78 -1.28
CA ARG A 236 -27.48 -43.45 -0.74
C ARG A 236 -26.77 -43.33 0.60
N THR A 237 -25.89 -42.31 0.72
CA THR A 237 -25.18 -42.01 1.95
C THR A 237 -25.41 -40.53 2.34
N HIS A 238 -25.19 -40.24 3.62
CA HIS A 238 -25.29 -38.89 4.15
C HIS A 238 -23.88 -38.22 4.10
N THR A 239 -23.87 -36.96 3.68
CA THR A 239 -22.67 -36.14 3.82
C THR A 239 -23.05 -34.91 4.63
N THR A 240 -22.23 -34.57 5.63
CA THR A 240 -22.33 -33.28 6.32
C THR A 240 -21.51 -32.27 5.54
N SER A 241 -22.18 -31.27 4.94
CA SER A 241 -21.51 -30.10 4.41
C SER A 241 -20.94 -29.26 5.57
N THR A 242 -19.87 -28.51 5.30
CA THR A 242 -19.26 -27.56 6.26
C THR A 242 -20.24 -26.48 6.77
N ASN A 243 -21.42 -26.35 6.17
CA ASN A 243 -22.48 -25.42 6.59
C ASN A 243 -23.63 -26.10 7.38
N GLU A 244 -23.42 -27.31 7.95
CA GLU A 244 -24.40 -28.06 8.73
C GLU A 244 -25.69 -28.43 7.97
N VAL A 245 -25.75 -28.22 6.66
CA VAL A 245 -26.90 -28.57 5.83
C VAL A 245 -26.80 -30.03 5.41
N PRO A 246 -27.73 -30.90 5.76
CA PRO A 246 -27.69 -32.30 5.40
C PRO A 246 -27.86 -32.45 3.88
N THR A 247 -26.88 -33.00 3.24
CA THR A 247 -26.86 -33.29 1.79
C THR A 247 -26.71 -34.79 1.58
N HIS A 248 -27.14 -35.28 0.42
CA HIS A 248 -27.10 -36.70 0.10
C HIS A 248 -26.09 -36.99 -0.99
N LEU A 249 -25.31 -38.01 -0.78
CA LEU A 249 -24.42 -38.57 -1.78
C LEU A 249 -25.05 -39.83 -2.34
N LEU A 250 -25.29 -39.91 -3.63
CA LEU A 250 -25.73 -41.10 -4.32
C LEU A 250 -24.50 -41.66 -5.09
N THR A 251 -24.11 -42.87 -4.73
CA THR A 251 -23.02 -43.61 -5.37
C THR A 251 -23.57 -44.68 -6.28
N LEU A 252 -23.17 -44.69 -7.53
CA LEU A 252 -23.60 -45.63 -8.57
C LEU A 252 -22.42 -46.58 -8.90
N ILE A 253 -22.51 -47.83 -8.51
CA ILE A 253 -21.45 -48.81 -8.73
C ILE A 253 -21.83 -49.68 -9.93
N PRO A 254 -21.07 -49.68 -11.03
CA PRO A 254 -21.40 -50.46 -12.21
C PRO A 254 -21.32 -51.95 -11.93
N GLN A 255 -22.28 -52.68 -12.42
CA GLN A 255 -22.28 -54.14 -12.31
C GLN A 255 -21.80 -54.76 -13.63
N LYS A 256 -20.84 -55.70 -13.54
CA LYS A 256 -20.54 -56.51 -14.70
C LYS A 256 -21.73 -57.41 -15.01
N VAL A 257 -22.29 -57.24 -16.22
CA VAL A 257 -23.25 -58.22 -16.75
C VAL A 257 -22.44 -59.50 -16.94
N THR A 258 -22.60 -60.46 -16.02
CA THR A 258 -22.12 -61.81 -16.22
C THR A 258 -23.01 -62.43 -17.29
N GLN A 259 -22.49 -62.63 -18.50
CA GLN A 259 -23.13 -63.39 -19.57
C GLN A 259 -23.17 -64.86 -19.16
#